data_b0e053eb50ebff553fec97a71f0b753e
#
_entry.id   b0e053eb50ebff553fec97a71f0b753e
#
_cell.length_a   1.000
_cell.length_b   1.000
_cell.length_c   1.000
_cell.angle_alpha   90.00
_cell.angle_beta   90.00
_cell.angle_gamma   90.00
#
_symmetry.space_group_name_H-M   'P 1'
#
loop_
_entity.id
_entity.type
_entity.pdbx_description
1 polymer ?
#
loop_
_entity_poly.entity_id
_entity_poly.type
_entity_poly.pdbx_seq_one_letter_code
_entity_poly.pdbx_strand_id
1 'polypeptide(L)'
;YMRLETKIDAHGISMRYVPFIKKNIPWSEVASAKVVKYGFVGYGIRLGSKFGTVYNTKGNKGLALVLQNGKKLCIGTQRPKELEQIISKISHQKNIPQ
;
A
#
# COMPACT_ATOMS: atom_id res chain seq x y z
N TYR A 1 10.62 18.52 1.26
CA TYR A 1 9.55 18.13 0.34
C TYR A 1 9.51 16.62 0.18
N MET A 2 8.37 16.01 0.52
CA MET A 2 8.18 14.57 0.42
C MET A 2 7.07 14.27 -0.59
N ARG A 3 7.28 13.23 -1.38
CA ARG A 3 6.33 12.82 -2.39
C ARG A 3 6.23 11.30 -2.42
N LEU A 4 5.01 10.79 -2.38
CA LEU A 4 4.76 9.37 -2.45
C LEU A 4 4.38 9.00 -3.88
N GLU A 5 5.17 8.10 -4.46
CA GLU A 5 4.91 7.57 -5.80
C GLU A 5 4.69 6.06 -5.69
N THR A 6 3.63 5.56 -6.28
CA THR A 6 3.29 4.15 -6.25
C THR A 6 2.97 3.65 -7.65
N LYS A 7 3.57 2.51 -8.01
CA LYS A 7 3.31 1.85 -9.28
C LYS A 7 2.90 0.41 -9.01
N ILE A 8 1.81 -0.01 -9.61
CA ILE A 8 1.28 -1.36 -9.45
C ILE A 8 1.15 -2.00 -10.82
N ASP A 9 1.75 -3.16 -10.99
CA ASP A 9 1.70 -3.90 -12.25
C ASP A 9 1.64 -5.41 -11.99
N ALA A 10 1.78 -6.21 -13.05
CA ALA A 10 1.69 -7.66 -12.96
C ALA A 10 2.82 -8.29 -12.13
N HIS A 11 3.92 -7.58 -11.94
CA HIS A 11 5.09 -8.07 -11.19
C HIS A 11 5.01 -7.77 -9.71
N GLY A 12 4.39 -6.66 -9.33
CA GLY A 12 4.30 -6.27 -7.94
C GLY A 12 3.96 -4.82 -7.74
N ILE A 13 4.32 -4.33 -6.56
CA ILE A 13 4.08 -2.96 -6.14
C ILE A 13 5.42 -2.29 -5.93
N SER A 14 5.64 -1.16 -6.59
CA SER A 14 6.80 -0.30 -6.37
C SER A 14 6.32 0.96 -5.66
N MET A 15 6.96 1.28 -4.56
CA MET A 15 6.63 2.47 -3.78
C MET A 15 7.89 3.27 -3.54
N ARG A 16 7.81 4.56 -3.77
CA ARG A 16 8.92 5.47 -3.51
C ARG A 16 8.41 6.68 -2.75
N TYR A 17 8.93 6.87 -1.56
CA TYR A 17 8.64 8.02 -0.73
C TYR A 17 9.85 8.95 -0.82
N VAL A 18 9.77 9.85 -1.78
CA VAL A 18 10.89 10.72 -2.15
C VAL A 18 11.21 11.67 -1.00
N PRO A 19 12.50 11.87 -0.66
CA PRO A 19 13.68 11.32 -1.32
C PRO A 19 14.29 10.07 -0.67
N PHE A 20 13.73 9.54 0.42
CA PHE A 20 14.46 8.64 1.31
C PHE A 20 14.13 7.16 1.18
N ILE A 21 12.90 6.80 0.82
CA ILE A 21 12.43 5.42 0.91
C ILE A 21 12.01 4.89 -0.45
N LYS A 22 12.48 3.69 -0.76
CA LYS A 22 12.09 2.98 -1.97
C LYS A 22 11.84 1.52 -1.61
N LYS A 23 10.71 0.98 -2.03
CA LYS A 23 10.37 -0.43 -1.81
C LYS A 23 9.80 -1.05 -3.08
N ASN A 24 10.17 -2.30 -3.32
CA ASN A 24 9.61 -3.12 -4.39
C ASN A 24 9.10 -4.41 -3.76
N ILE A 25 7.81 -4.69 -3.94
CA ILE A 25 7.16 -5.83 -3.31
C ILE A 25 6.54 -6.70 -4.39
N PRO A 26 7.16 -7.85 -4.72
CA PRO A 26 6.57 -8.78 -5.68
C PRO A 26 5.28 -9.37 -5.13
N TRP A 27 4.34 -9.67 -6.01
CA TRP A 27 3.07 -10.26 -5.58
C TRP A 27 3.26 -11.58 -4.85
N SER A 28 4.33 -12.33 -5.15
CA SER A 28 4.62 -13.58 -4.44
C SER A 28 4.88 -13.39 -2.95
N GLU A 29 5.24 -12.19 -2.51
CA GLU A 29 5.48 -11.88 -1.10
C GLU A 29 4.25 -11.30 -0.41
N VAL A 30 3.15 -11.13 -1.11
CA VAL A 30 1.93 -10.51 -0.57
C VAL A 30 0.96 -11.60 -0.13
N ALA A 31 0.61 -11.62 1.17
CA ALA A 31 -0.37 -12.54 1.71
C ALA A 31 -1.79 -11.99 1.57
N SER A 32 -1.97 -10.68 1.73
CA SER A 32 -3.27 -10.06 1.49
C SER A 32 -3.09 -8.59 1.11
N ALA A 33 -4.07 -8.05 0.38
CA ALA A 33 -4.06 -6.67 -0.08
C ALA A 33 -5.48 -6.13 -0.12
N LYS A 34 -5.72 -4.98 0.50
CA LYS A 34 -7.03 -4.32 0.42
C LYS A 34 -6.90 -2.83 0.64
N VAL A 35 -7.86 -2.08 0.14
CA VAL A 35 -7.93 -0.64 0.38
C VAL A 35 -8.68 -0.41 1.68
N VAL A 36 -8.09 0.37 2.58
CA VAL A 36 -8.64 0.64 3.91
C VAL A 36 -8.65 2.13 4.20
N LYS A 37 -9.44 2.51 5.19
CA LYS A 37 -9.42 3.85 5.76
C LYS A 37 -8.68 3.79 7.09
N TYR A 38 -7.67 4.64 7.25
CA TYR A 38 -6.93 4.71 8.51
C TYR A 38 -7.29 5.98 9.28
N GLY A 39 -6.99 5.97 10.58
CA GLY A 39 -7.52 6.96 11.51
C GLY A 39 -6.78 8.28 11.59
N PHE A 40 -5.85 8.58 10.69
CA PHE A 40 -5.12 9.83 10.71
C PHE A 40 -4.98 10.41 9.31
N VAL A 41 -4.72 11.71 9.25
CA VAL A 41 -4.59 12.46 8.01
C VAL A 41 -3.29 13.25 8.04
N GLY A 42 -2.69 13.48 6.87
CA GLY A 42 -1.50 14.29 6.75
C GLY A 42 -0.33 13.55 6.14
N TYR A 43 0.77 14.24 6.01
CA TYR A 43 1.98 13.69 5.42
C TYR A 43 2.82 12.97 6.45
N GLY A 44 3.56 11.98 6.01
CA GLY A 44 4.58 11.37 6.83
C GLY A 44 4.50 9.86 6.88
N ILE A 45 5.35 9.30 7.73
CA ILE A 45 5.43 7.87 7.96
C ILE A 45 4.98 7.62 9.39
N ARG A 46 4.02 6.72 9.56
CA ARG A 46 3.52 6.38 10.88
C ARG A 46 3.83 4.93 11.20
N LEU A 47 4.50 4.71 12.32
CA LEU A 47 4.88 3.39 12.80
C LEU A 47 3.92 2.90 13.86
N GLY A 48 3.82 1.58 14.02
CA GLY A 48 3.10 0.98 15.12
C GLY A 48 1.59 1.01 15.04
N SER A 49 1.01 1.29 13.88
CA SER A 49 -0.44 1.24 13.70
C SER A 49 -0.91 -0.21 13.53
N LYS A 50 -2.24 -0.42 13.59
CA LYS A 50 -2.79 -1.75 13.31
C LYS A 50 -2.54 -2.23 11.88
N PHE A 51 -2.21 -1.31 10.98
CA PHE A 51 -1.85 -1.63 9.60
C PHE A 51 -0.34 -1.72 9.41
N GLY A 52 0.45 -1.71 10.49
CA GLY A 52 1.90 -1.71 10.43
C GLY A 52 2.45 -0.31 10.16
N THR A 53 3.48 -0.24 9.32
CA THR A 53 4.04 1.04 8.92
C THR A 53 3.16 1.67 7.83
N VAL A 54 2.74 2.90 8.04
CA VAL A 54 1.90 3.63 7.10
C VAL A 54 2.70 4.74 6.44
N TYR A 55 2.77 4.70 5.12
CA TYR A 55 3.39 5.75 4.30
C TYR A 55 2.28 6.61 3.74
N ASN A 56 2.13 7.81 4.25
CA ASN A 56 1.01 8.67 3.92
C ASN A 56 1.46 10.01 3.35
N THR A 57 0.67 10.55 2.43
CA THR A 57 0.84 11.92 1.97
C THR A 57 -0.39 12.73 2.34
N LYS A 58 -1.45 12.60 1.59
CA LYS A 58 -2.69 13.36 1.78
C LYS A 58 -3.86 12.39 1.77
N GLY A 59 -4.84 12.64 2.61
CA GLY A 59 -6.01 11.77 2.68
C GLY A 59 -5.90 10.73 3.80
N ASN A 60 -6.86 9.82 3.86
CA ASN A 60 -6.96 8.85 4.95
C ASN A 60 -7.26 7.43 4.46
N LYS A 61 -7.04 7.15 3.19
CA LYS A 61 -7.22 5.82 2.64
C LYS A 61 -5.93 5.34 2.00
N GLY A 62 -5.72 4.04 2.03
CA GLY A 62 -4.52 3.46 1.46
C GLY A 62 -4.63 1.98 1.24
N LEU A 63 -3.61 1.43 0.62
CA LEU A 63 -3.48 0.01 0.35
C LEU A 63 -2.82 -0.67 1.55
N ALA A 64 -3.58 -1.49 2.27
CA ALA A 64 -3.07 -2.26 3.40
C ALA A 64 -2.57 -3.60 2.89
N LEU A 65 -1.32 -3.89 3.15
CA LEU A 65 -0.66 -5.12 2.74
C LEU A 65 -0.24 -5.93 3.95
N VAL A 66 -0.46 -7.24 3.88
CA VAL A 66 0.14 -8.20 4.79
C VAL A 66 1.06 -9.07 3.95
N LEU A 67 2.32 -9.13 4.34
CA LEU A 67 3.32 -9.90 3.61
C LEU A 67 3.39 -11.33 4.14
N GLN A 68 3.95 -12.24 3.34
CA GLN A 68 4.05 -13.65 3.72
C GLN A 68 4.86 -13.87 5.00
N ASN A 69 5.79 -12.96 5.30
CA ASN A 69 6.58 -13.04 6.53
C ASN A 69 5.86 -12.44 7.76
N GLY A 70 4.61 -12.03 7.61
CA GLY A 70 3.82 -11.45 8.70
C GLY A 70 3.94 -9.95 8.88
N LYS A 71 4.85 -9.32 8.18
CA LYS A 71 4.98 -7.85 8.24
C LYS A 71 3.79 -7.18 7.56
N LYS A 72 3.43 -6.02 8.07
CA LYS A 72 2.31 -5.23 7.56
C LYS A 72 2.79 -3.86 7.13
N LEU A 73 2.20 -3.33 6.07
CA LEU A 73 2.43 -1.95 5.68
C LEU A 73 1.20 -1.39 4.99
N CYS A 74 1.09 -0.07 4.98
CA CYS A 74 -0.01 0.60 4.32
C CYS A 74 0.55 1.76 3.51
N ILE A 75 0.15 1.87 2.25
CA ILE A 75 0.59 2.92 1.34
C ILE A 75 -0.59 3.83 1.05
N GLY A 76 -0.50 5.09 1.47
CA GLY A 76 -1.58 6.05 1.26
C GLY A 76 -1.87 6.30 -0.20
N THR A 77 -3.11 6.60 -0.53
CA THR A 77 -3.52 6.90 -1.89
C THR A 77 -4.49 8.07 -1.91
N GLN A 78 -4.42 8.86 -2.98
CA GLN A 78 -5.38 9.92 -3.26
C GLN A 78 -6.44 9.48 -4.25
N ARG A 79 -6.35 8.24 -4.75
CA ARG A 79 -7.29 7.67 -5.72
C ARG A 79 -7.78 6.31 -5.25
N PRO A 80 -8.50 6.28 -4.13
CA PRO A 80 -8.88 5.00 -3.50
C PRO A 80 -9.79 4.13 -4.37
N LYS A 81 -10.72 4.72 -5.11
CA LYS A 81 -11.62 3.93 -5.96
C LYS A 81 -10.87 3.28 -7.11
N GLU A 82 -9.97 4.02 -7.75
CA GLU A 82 -9.16 3.52 -8.84
C GLU A 82 -8.25 2.41 -8.37
N LEU A 83 -7.60 2.63 -7.21
CA LEU A 83 -6.73 1.63 -6.60
C LEU A 83 -7.51 0.37 -6.24
N GLU A 84 -8.71 0.53 -5.69
CA GLU A 84 -9.56 -0.60 -5.31
C GLU A 84 -9.91 -1.48 -6.53
N GLN A 85 -10.21 -0.86 -7.67
CA GLN A 85 -10.49 -1.59 -8.90
C GLN A 85 -9.27 -2.37 -9.39
N ILE A 86 -8.08 -1.76 -9.35
CA ILE A 86 -6.84 -2.40 -9.75
C ILE A 86 -6.52 -3.58 -8.83
N ILE A 87 -6.64 -3.39 -7.53
CA ILE A 87 -6.34 -4.43 -6.55
C ILE A 87 -7.33 -5.58 -6.66
N SER A 88 -8.60 -5.29 -6.86
CA SER A 88 -9.61 -6.34 -7.03
C SER A 88 -9.29 -7.23 -8.24
N LYS A 89 -8.91 -6.62 -9.35
CA LYS A 89 -8.56 -7.34 -10.57
C LYS A 89 -7.33 -8.23 -10.37
N ILE A 90 -6.27 -7.67 -9.78
CA ILE A 90 -5.03 -8.40 -9.57
C ILE A 90 -5.22 -9.51 -8.53
N SER A 91 -5.96 -9.23 -7.47
CA SER A 91 -6.24 -10.22 -6.43
C SER A 91 -6.99 -11.41 -7.00
N HIS A 92 -7.94 -11.17 -7.87
CA HIS A 92 -8.68 -12.25 -8.55
C HIS A 92 -7.75 -13.08 -9.44
N GLN A 93 -6.91 -12.41 -10.25
CA GLN A 93 -6.01 -13.10 -11.17
C GLN A 93 -4.95 -13.93 -10.45
N LYS A 94 -4.50 -13.48 -9.29
CA LYS A 94 -3.38 -14.09 -8.55
C LYS A 94 -3.81 -14.82 -7.28
N ASN A 95 -5.11 -14.92 -7.04
CA ASN A 95 -5.67 -15.57 -5.84
C ASN A 95 -5.12 -14.97 -4.54
N ILE A 96 -5.05 -13.66 -4.48
CA ILE A 96 -4.59 -12.95 -3.29
C ILE A 96 -5.80 -12.51 -2.47
N PRO A 97 -5.91 -12.89 -1.19
CA PRO A 97 -7.01 -12.44 -0.32
C PRO A 97 -7.03 -10.93 -0.14
N GLN A 98 -8.21 -10.40 0.01
CA GLN A 98 -8.41 -8.99 0.32
C GLN A 98 -8.83 -8.79 1.76
#